data_70e22f2e02c5543c64a641dd9f541994
#
_entry.id   70e22f2e02c5543c64a641dd9f541994
#
_cell.length_a   1.000
_cell.length_b   1.000
_cell.length_c   1.000
_cell.angle_alpha   90.00
_cell.angle_beta   90.00
_cell.angle_gamma   90.00
#
_symmetry.space_group_name_H-M   'P 1'
#
loop_
_entity.id
_entity.type
_entity.pdbx_description
1 polymer ?
#
loop_
_entity_poly.entity_id
_entity_poly.type
_entity_poly.pdbx_seq_one_letter_code
_entity_poly.pdbx_strand_id
1 'polypeptide(L)'
;MLDNLFDIRGKIALVTGGSRGIGEMIAAGFLANGAKVYISSRKVDACVATAARLQETYGGECIAIPANLADVEGCQQLAAALGERETRLDILINNAGVSWGAPLDEFPELGWDKVMNTNVKGVF
;
A
#
# COMPACT_ATOMS: atom_id res chain seq x y z
N MET A 1 -14.15 -0.40 27.95
CA MET A 1 -14.59 -1.33 26.86
C MET A 1 -14.62 -0.62 25.51
N LEU A 2 -15.27 0.52 25.38
CA LEU A 2 -15.27 1.30 24.13
C LEU A 2 -13.99 2.14 23.92
N ASP A 3 -13.22 2.33 24.95
CA ASP A 3 -12.01 3.15 24.92
C ASP A 3 -10.93 2.64 23.96
N ASN A 4 -10.97 1.33 23.66
CA ASN A 4 -10.00 0.70 22.76
C ASN A 4 -10.57 0.37 21.38
N LEU A 5 -11.79 0.76 21.06
CA LEU A 5 -12.46 0.39 19.82
C LEU A 5 -11.70 0.84 18.57
N PHE A 6 -11.07 2.00 18.64
CA PHE A 6 -10.30 2.59 17.53
C PHE A 6 -8.79 2.56 17.76
N ASP A 7 -8.31 1.84 18.78
CA ASP A 7 -6.89 1.76 19.09
C ASP A 7 -6.18 0.81 18.12
N ILE A 8 -5.18 1.33 17.42
CA ILE A 8 -4.38 0.56 16.46
C ILE A 8 -2.94 0.34 16.93
N ARG A 9 -2.61 0.69 18.18
CA ARG A 9 -1.27 0.49 18.72
C ARG A 9 -0.88 -0.99 18.67
N GLY A 10 0.32 -1.27 18.16
CA GLY A 10 0.82 -2.63 18.02
C GLY A 10 0.20 -3.43 16.87
N LYS A 11 -0.72 -2.84 16.11
CA LYS A 11 -1.27 -3.48 14.90
C LYS A 11 -0.26 -3.42 13.77
N ILE A 12 -0.35 -4.39 12.88
CA ILE A 12 0.49 -4.49 11.69
C ILE A 12 -0.37 -4.14 10.48
N ALA A 13 0.02 -3.11 9.75
CA ALA A 13 -0.72 -2.60 8.61
C ALA A 13 0.11 -2.68 7.32
N LEU A 14 -0.56 -2.97 6.21
CA LEU A 14 -0.02 -2.83 4.86
C LEU A 14 -0.87 -1.80 4.10
N VAL A 15 -0.21 -0.78 3.55
CA VAL A 15 -0.84 0.24 2.71
C VAL A 15 -0.27 0.13 1.30
N THR A 16 -1.09 -0.33 0.35
CA THR A 16 -0.70 -0.34 -1.06
C THR A 16 -0.80 1.08 -1.64
N GLY A 17 0.07 1.42 -2.58
CA GLY A 17 0.15 2.79 -3.07
C GLY A 17 0.58 3.80 -2.00
N GLY A 18 1.41 3.36 -1.04
CA GLY A 18 1.77 4.12 0.15
C GLY A 18 2.90 5.12 -0.01
N SER A 19 3.52 5.22 -1.20
CA SER A 19 4.70 6.07 -1.39
C SER A 19 4.38 7.55 -1.61
N ARG A 20 3.14 7.90 -1.85
CA ARG A 20 2.70 9.28 -2.10
C ARG A 20 1.19 9.46 -1.85
N GLY A 21 0.73 10.70 -1.84
CA GLY A 21 -0.68 11.06 -1.84
C GLY A 21 -1.44 10.51 -0.63
N ILE A 22 -2.64 9.99 -0.90
CA ILE A 22 -3.55 9.48 0.14
C ILE A 22 -2.93 8.30 0.88
N GLY A 23 -2.29 7.37 0.18
CA GLY A 23 -1.65 6.21 0.80
C GLY A 23 -0.56 6.61 1.79
N GLU A 24 0.26 7.58 1.44
CA GLU A 24 1.28 8.13 2.35
C GLU A 24 0.64 8.78 3.59
N MET A 25 -0.44 9.54 3.42
CA MET A 25 -1.16 10.15 4.54
C MET A 25 -1.77 9.10 5.48
N ILE A 26 -2.31 8.01 4.94
CA ILE A 26 -2.82 6.89 5.74
C ILE A 26 -1.69 6.25 6.54
N ALA A 27 -0.56 5.96 5.88
CA ALA A 27 0.61 5.39 6.55
C ALA A 27 1.12 6.28 7.67
N ALA A 28 1.19 7.59 7.44
CA ALA A 28 1.58 8.58 8.45
C ALA A 28 0.64 8.56 9.67
N GLY A 29 -0.67 8.54 9.42
CA GLY A 29 -1.68 8.46 10.48
C GLY A 29 -1.56 7.19 11.31
N PHE A 30 -1.30 6.05 10.68
CA PHE A 30 -1.12 4.79 11.38
C PHE A 30 0.15 4.78 12.24
N LEU A 31 1.27 5.27 11.69
CA LEU A 31 2.52 5.41 12.45
C LEU A 31 2.37 6.33 13.65
N ALA A 32 1.73 7.48 13.46
CA ALA A 32 1.50 8.44 14.54
C ALA A 32 0.65 7.85 15.69
N ASN A 33 -0.14 6.82 15.38
CA ASN A 33 -0.99 6.11 16.36
C ASN A 33 -0.43 4.75 16.79
N GLY A 34 0.86 4.51 16.54
CA GLY A 34 1.59 3.36 17.12
C GLY A 34 1.44 2.04 16.38
N ALA A 35 0.95 2.04 15.15
CA ALA A 35 0.95 0.85 14.30
C ALA A 35 2.33 0.67 13.62
N LYS A 36 2.70 -0.59 13.36
CA LYS A 36 3.80 -0.94 12.46
C LYS A 36 3.26 -0.95 11.04
N VAL A 37 3.90 -0.22 10.13
CA VAL A 37 3.38 0.00 8.79
C VAL A 37 4.32 -0.50 7.72
N TYR A 38 3.78 -1.29 6.81
CA TYR A 38 4.41 -1.63 5.54
C TYR A 38 3.76 -0.79 4.45
N ILE A 39 4.56 -0.21 3.57
CA ILE A 39 4.08 0.48 2.38
C ILE A 39 4.59 -0.21 1.13
N SER A 40 3.78 -0.24 0.09
CA SER A 40 4.13 -0.82 -1.19
C SER A 40 3.80 0.13 -2.32
N SER A 41 4.68 0.21 -3.30
CA SER A 41 4.47 0.91 -4.57
C SER A 41 5.41 0.34 -5.63
N ARG A 42 5.19 0.69 -6.88
CA ARG A 42 5.98 0.16 -8.01
C ARG A 42 7.40 0.72 -8.06
N LYS A 43 7.58 1.99 -7.69
CA LYS A 43 8.87 2.68 -7.75
C LYS A 43 9.68 2.41 -6.49
N VAL A 44 10.73 1.60 -6.62
CA VAL A 44 11.58 1.18 -5.50
C VAL A 44 12.14 2.37 -4.72
N ASP A 45 12.78 3.31 -5.42
CA ASP A 45 13.45 4.44 -4.75
C ASP A 45 12.45 5.34 -4.01
N ALA A 46 11.30 5.63 -4.61
CA ALA A 46 10.25 6.42 -3.99
C ALA A 46 9.66 5.71 -2.76
N CYS A 47 9.42 4.41 -2.86
CA CYS A 47 8.89 3.61 -1.77
C CYS A 47 9.83 3.60 -0.57
N VAL A 48 11.11 3.32 -0.81
CA VAL A 48 12.15 3.29 0.23
C VAL A 48 12.34 4.66 0.87
N ALA A 49 12.41 5.72 0.07
CA ALA A 49 12.59 7.08 0.57
C ALA A 49 11.39 7.54 1.42
N THR A 50 10.17 7.23 1.00
CA THR A 50 8.98 7.57 1.77
C THR A 50 8.92 6.82 3.10
N ALA A 51 9.23 5.53 3.11
CA ALA A 51 9.25 4.73 4.34
C ALA A 51 10.26 5.31 5.35
N ALA A 52 11.45 5.65 4.89
CA ALA A 52 12.49 6.24 5.74
C ALA A 52 12.05 7.60 6.31
N ARG A 53 11.48 8.46 5.48
CA ARG A 53 11.01 9.79 5.88
C ARG A 53 9.86 9.71 6.88
N LEU A 54 8.91 8.81 6.67
CA LEU A 54 7.79 8.61 7.58
C LEU A 54 8.26 8.09 8.94
N GLN A 55 9.18 7.13 8.95
CA GLN A 55 9.76 6.61 10.19
C GLN A 55 10.52 7.68 10.96
N GLU A 56 11.28 8.52 10.27
CA GLU A 56 12.00 9.64 10.88
C GLU A 56 11.05 10.67 11.49
N THR A 57 9.96 10.99 10.77
CA THR A 57 9.01 12.04 11.18
C THR A 57 8.11 11.59 12.33
N TYR A 58 7.58 10.38 12.28
CA TYR A 58 6.54 9.90 13.20
C TYR A 58 7.04 8.89 14.23
N GLY A 59 8.26 8.38 14.07
CA GLY A 59 8.78 7.28 14.89
C GLY A 59 8.16 5.94 14.49
N GLY A 60 8.46 4.91 15.26
CA GLY A 60 7.96 3.56 14.97
C GLY A 60 8.67 2.90 13.80
N GLU A 61 8.00 1.93 13.17
CA GLU A 61 8.56 1.18 12.06
C GLU A 61 7.69 1.37 10.80
N CYS A 62 8.32 1.90 9.75
CA CYS A 62 7.75 1.97 8.41
C CYS A 62 8.70 1.29 7.43
N ILE A 63 8.24 0.24 6.78
CA ILE A 63 9.05 -0.64 5.94
C ILE A 63 8.50 -0.66 4.53
N ALA A 64 9.38 -0.45 3.54
CA ALA A 64 9.03 -0.51 2.13
C ALA A 64 9.13 -1.94 1.61
N ILE A 65 8.08 -2.39 0.92
CA ILE A 65 8.11 -3.61 0.11
C ILE A 65 7.64 -3.24 -1.30
N PRO A 66 8.54 -2.83 -2.20
CA PRO A 66 8.16 -2.50 -3.56
C PRO A 66 7.55 -3.68 -4.30
N ALA A 67 6.45 -3.45 -5.00
CA ALA A 67 5.79 -4.46 -5.80
C ALA A 67 4.92 -3.82 -6.88
N ASN A 68 4.71 -4.54 -7.98
CA ASN A 68 3.78 -4.17 -9.03
C ASN A 68 2.49 -4.99 -8.88
N LEU A 69 1.41 -4.35 -8.47
CA LEU A 69 0.12 -5.02 -8.23
C LEU A 69 -0.74 -5.15 -9.50
N ALA A 70 -0.22 -4.76 -10.66
CA ALA A 70 -0.91 -4.91 -11.94
C ALA A 70 -0.93 -6.36 -12.45
N ASP A 71 -0.12 -7.25 -11.87
CA ASP A 71 -0.10 -8.66 -12.20
C ASP A 71 -0.11 -9.56 -10.95
N VAL A 72 -0.46 -10.82 -11.17
CA VAL A 72 -0.58 -11.82 -10.10
C VAL A 72 0.76 -12.09 -9.43
N GLU A 73 1.83 -12.15 -10.22
CA GLU A 73 3.17 -12.40 -9.71
C GLU A 73 3.61 -11.31 -8.71
N GLY A 74 3.37 -10.04 -9.03
CA GLY A 74 3.68 -8.92 -8.14
C GLY A 74 2.90 -8.98 -6.83
N CYS A 75 1.62 -9.35 -6.88
CA CYS A 75 0.80 -9.56 -5.69
C CYS A 75 1.32 -10.70 -4.83
N GLN A 76 1.70 -11.82 -5.45
CA GLN A 76 2.27 -12.98 -4.75
C GLN A 76 3.63 -12.65 -4.12
N GLN A 77 4.47 -11.89 -4.81
CA GLN A 77 5.76 -11.43 -4.28
C GLN A 77 5.58 -10.54 -3.05
N LEU A 78 4.62 -9.62 -3.10
CA LEU A 78 4.30 -8.76 -1.94
C LEU A 78 3.83 -9.59 -0.76
N ALA A 79 2.90 -10.50 -0.96
CA ALA A 79 2.38 -11.37 0.09
C ALA A 79 3.48 -12.25 0.69
N ALA A 80 4.34 -12.83 -0.14
CA ALA A 80 5.46 -13.65 0.32
C ALA A 80 6.47 -12.84 1.14
N ALA A 81 6.84 -11.66 0.66
CA ALA A 81 7.79 -10.80 1.34
C ALA A 81 7.27 -10.32 2.70
N LEU A 82 5.97 -10.04 2.79
CA LEU A 82 5.32 -9.71 4.06
C LEU A 82 5.30 -10.92 5.00
N GLY A 83 4.95 -12.10 4.48
CA GLY A 83 4.89 -13.35 5.23
C GLY A 83 6.23 -13.83 5.79
N GLU A 84 7.35 -13.42 5.18
CA GLU A 84 8.70 -13.67 5.72
C GLU A 84 9.01 -12.81 6.95
N ARG A 85 8.35 -11.69 7.11
CA ARG A 85 8.59 -10.72 8.18
C ARG A 85 7.59 -10.81 9.31
N GLU A 86 6.35 -11.18 9.01
CA GLU A 86 5.24 -11.14 9.96
C GLU A 86 4.44 -12.44 9.91
N THR A 87 3.92 -12.84 11.05
CA THR A 87 3.04 -14.02 11.17
C THR A 87 1.56 -13.66 11.01
N ARG A 88 1.23 -12.37 11.03
CA ARG A 88 -0.13 -11.88 10.87
C ARG A 88 -0.14 -10.52 10.18
N LEU A 89 -1.26 -10.17 9.63
CA LEU A 89 -1.57 -8.83 9.15
C LEU A 89 -2.91 -8.42 9.76
N ASP A 90 -2.94 -7.30 10.47
CA ASP A 90 -4.15 -6.83 11.14
C ASP A 90 -4.97 -5.90 10.24
N ILE A 91 -4.31 -5.09 9.42
CA ILE A 91 -4.95 -4.05 8.60
C ILE A 91 -4.38 -4.10 7.18
N LEU A 92 -5.26 -4.25 6.20
CA LEU A 92 -4.91 -4.12 4.78
C LEU A 92 -5.66 -2.94 4.18
N ILE A 93 -4.92 -1.96 3.67
CA ILE A 93 -5.47 -0.81 2.95
C ILE A 93 -5.19 -0.98 1.46
N ASN A 94 -6.22 -1.32 0.71
CA ASN A 94 -6.19 -1.42 -0.74
C ASN A 94 -6.37 -0.02 -1.36
N ASN A 95 -5.27 0.76 -1.35
CA ASN A 95 -5.25 2.13 -1.85
C ASN A 95 -4.62 2.25 -3.24
N ALA A 96 -3.77 1.30 -3.64
CA ALA A 96 -3.15 1.34 -4.96
C ALA A 96 -4.20 1.45 -6.06
N GLY A 97 -3.97 2.35 -7.00
CA GLY A 97 -4.88 2.54 -8.11
C GLY A 97 -4.24 3.39 -9.21
N VAL A 98 -4.76 3.24 -10.40
CA VAL A 98 -4.35 4.00 -11.58
C VAL A 98 -5.59 4.49 -12.31
N SER A 99 -5.42 5.52 -13.13
CA SER A 99 -6.46 6.02 -14.00
C SER A 99 -5.97 6.07 -15.45
N TRP A 100 -6.92 6.13 -16.39
CA TRP A 100 -6.65 6.33 -17.80
C TRP A 100 -7.81 7.14 -18.38
N GLY A 101 -7.49 8.28 -19.00
CA GLY A 101 -8.48 9.15 -19.63
C GLY A 101 -8.35 9.11 -21.14
N ALA A 102 -9.48 8.92 -21.83
CA ALA A 102 -9.60 9.02 -23.27
C ALA A 102 -11.07 9.23 -23.66
N PRO A 103 -11.37 9.78 -24.86
CA PRO A 103 -12.73 9.77 -25.38
C PRO A 103 -13.28 8.35 -25.44
N LEU A 104 -14.59 8.18 -25.22
CA LEU A 104 -15.21 6.86 -25.12
C LEU A 104 -15.01 6.01 -26.39
N ASP A 105 -15.15 6.63 -27.55
CA ASP A 105 -14.99 5.99 -28.85
C ASP A 105 -13.54 5.73 -29.26
N GLU A 106 -12.60 6.30 -28.53
CA GLU A 106 -11.15 6.14 -28.77
C GLU A 106 -10.45 5.45 -27.59
N PHE A 107 -11.21 4.90 -26.63
CA PHE A 107 -10.63 4.34 -25.42
C PHE A 107 -9.84 3.06 -25.75
N PRO A 108 -8.51 3.04 -25.52
CA PRO A 108 -7.69 1.89 -25.89
C PRO A 108 -7.88 0.71 -24.93
N GLU A 109 -7.85 -0.51 -25.45
CA GLU A 109 -7.86 -1.74 -24.64
C GLU A 109 -6.74 -1.76 -23.59
N LEU A 110 -5.57 -1.24 -23.95
CA LEU A 110 -4.44 -1.11 -23.02
C LEU A 110 -4.81 -0.30 -21.77
N GLY A 111 -5.55 0.79 -21.95
CA GLY A 111 -6.04 1.61 -20.83
C GLY A 111 -7.03 0.86 -19.95
N TRP A 112 -7.94 0.10 -20.57
CA TRP A 112 -8.87 -0.78 -19.87
C TRP A 112 -8.12 -1.82 -19.02
N ASP A 113 -7.22 -2.55 -19.66
CA ASP A 113 -6.45 -3.62 -18.99
C ASP A 113 -5.63 -3.07 -17.82
N LYS A 114 -4.99 -1.92 -18.01
CA LYS A 114 -4.18 -1.29 -16.97
C LYS A 114 -5.02 -0.95 -15.73
N VAL A 115 -6.17 -0.34 -15.94
CA VAL A 115 -7.07 0.07 -14.84
C VAL A 115 -7.68 -1.16 -14.17
N MET A 116 -8.18 -2.11 -14.94
CA MET A 116 -8.81 -3.31 -14.40
C MET A 116 -7.82 -4.23 -13.69
N ASN A 117 -6.62 -4.39 -14.23
CA ASN A 117 -5.60 -5.23 -13.60
C ASN A 117 -5.14 -4.67 -12.26
N THR A 118 -4.94 -3.36 -12.15
CA THR A 118 -4.48 -2.74 -10.91
C THR A 118 -5.61 -2.54 -9.92
N ASN A 119 -6.71 -1.92 -10.36
CA ASN A 119 -7.76 -1.45 -9.45
C ASN A 119 -8.75 -2.54 -9.03
N VAL A 120 -8.89 -3.59 -9.84
CA VAL A 120 -9.84 -4.67 -9.59
C VAL A 120 -9.10 -5.98 -9.29
N LYS A 121 -8.34 -6.49 -10.23
CA LYS A 121 -7.64 -7.76 -10.07
C LYS A 121 -6.54 -7.69 -9.02
N GLY A 122 -5.82 -6.57 -8.94
CA GLY A 122 -4.78 -6.36 -7.92
C GLY A 122 -5.33 -6.37 -6.49
N VAL A 123 -6.52 -5.86 -6.28
CA VAL A 123 -7.20 -5.93 -4.98
C VAL A 123 -7.59 -7.37 -4.61
N PHE A 124 -8.08 -8.10 -5.59
CA PHE A 124 -8.42 -9.53 -5.41
C PHE A 124 -7.21 -10.39 -5.10
#